data_4a3619aba8cd1af32e22078085635c06
#
_entry.id   4a3619aba8cd1af32e22078085635c06
#
_cell.length_a   1.000
_cell.length_b   1.000
_cell.length_c   1.000
_cell.angle_alpha   90.00
_cell.angle_beta   90.00
_cell.angle_gamma   90.00
#
_symmetry.space_group_name_H-M   'P 1'
#
loop_
_entity.id
_entity.type
_entity.pdbx_description
1 polymer ?
#
loop_
_entity_poly.entity_id
_entity_poly.type
_entity_poly.pdbx_seq_one_letter_code
_entity_poly.pdbx_strand_id
1 'polypeptide(L)'
;LATEDPHEAAALAERLNTLNAERRDIEATVRAQALTQCEARGSDGPLAWAAGPGWHPGVVGIVAARLKEATHRPAVVIGVEDGIGKGSGRSVSGIDLGAPIQRLAAEGLLIKGGGHKMAAGLTVAEDKIDAAMNRLGELLARQGADTLGPSDLRLDGMLMPDAASVELVQQIDTAGPFGAGASAPRYAFSAMRILHAKRVGENHLKFTFGTLGGARIDGIAFGAFENALGPALADPDAGLFHLAGRLEINTFRGRSSVQLRLEDAAPA
;
A
#
# COMPACT_ATOMS: atom_id res chain seq x y z
N LEU A 1 -25.75 -10.47 1.27
CA LEU A 1 -24.89 -11.21 0.32
C LEU A 1 -25.34 -12.65 0.06
N ALA A 2 -26.29 -13.17 0.79
CA ALA A 2 -26.79 -14.54 0.65
C ALA A 2 -28.23 -14.61 0.12
N THR A 3 -28.74 -13.52 -0.46
CA THR A 3 -30.09 -13.51 -1.03
C THR A 3 -30.11 -14.24 -2.38
N GLU A 4 -31.16 -14.98 -2.65
CA GLU A 4 -31.44 -15.64 -3.93
C GLU A 4 -32.37 -14.78 -4.82
N ASP A 5 -32.91 -13.68 -4.29
CA ASP A 5 -33.74 -12.73 -5.04
C ASP A 5 -32.86 -11.76 -5.86
N PRO A 6 -32.95 -11.78 -7.21
CA PRO A 6 -32.14 -10.91 -8.07
C PRO A 6 -32.44 -9.41 -7.85
N HIS A 7 -33.65 -9.03 -7.52
CA HIS A 7 -34.02 -7.64 -7.29
C HIS A 7 -33.42 -7.13 -5.97
N GLU A 8 -33.50 -7.92 -4.91
CA GLU A 8 -32.84 -7.61 -3.65
C GLU A 8 -31.31 -7.57 -3.79
N ALA A 9 -30.73 -8.53 -4.52
CA ALA A 9 -29.31 -8.54 -4.80
C ALA A 9 -28.83 -7.27 -5.52
N ALA A 10 -29.59 -6.82 -6.53
CA ALA A 10 -29.28 -5.59 -7.26
C ALA A 10 -29.34 -4.35 -6.36
N ALA A 11 -30.40 -4.22 -5.54
CA ALA A 11 -30.57 -3.11 -4.61
C ALA A 11 -29.45 -3.07 -3.55
N LEU A 12 -29.06 -4.22 -3.00
CA LEU A 12 -27.95 -4.33 -2.06
C LEU A 12 -26.60 -3.99 -2.70
N ALA A 13 -26.37 -4.40 -3.95
CA ALA A 13 -25.14 -4.07 -4.69
C ALA A 13 -25.04 -2.57 -4.94
N GLU A 14 -26.13 -1.90 -5.35
CA GLU A 14 -26.17 -0.45 -5.54
C GLU A 14 -25.88 0.30 -4.23
N ARG A 15 -26.53 -0.12 -3.13
CA ARG A 15 -26.28 0.45 -1.80
C ARG A 15 -24.83 0.29 -1.36
N LEU A 16 -24.23 -0.89 -1.59
CA LEU A 16 -22.82 -1.14 -1.28
C LEU A 16 -21.88 -0.25 -2.11
N ASN A 17 -22.19 -0.03 -3.38
CA ASN A 17 -21.43 0.88 -4.24
C ASN A 17 -21.46 2.32 -3.71
N THR A 18 -22.65 2.82 -3.32
CA THR A 18 -22.81 4.15 -2.74
C THR A 18 -22.00 4.29 -1.46
N LEU A 19 -22.18 3.37 -0.50
CA LEU A 19 -21.44 3.39 0.76
C LEU A 19 -19.94 3.26 0.56
N ASN A 20 -19.50 2.52 -0.44
CA ASN A 20 -18.07 2.38 -0.77
C ASN A 20 -17.49 3.65 -1.39
N ALA A 21 -18.28 4.39 -2.19
CA ALA A 21 -17.87 5.71 -2.70
C ALA A 21 -17.72 6.71 -1.54
N GLU A 22 -18.73 6.83 -0.68
CA GLU A 22 -18.70 7.69 0.51
C GLU A 22 -17.50 7.36 1.42
N ARG A 23 -17.23 6.06 1.66
CA ARG A 23 -16.08 5.63 2.44
C ARG A 23 -14.76 6.09 1.81
N ARG A 24 -14.62 6.03 0.48
CA ARG A 24 -13.41 6.48 -0.24
C ARG A 24 -13.18 7.98 -0.08
N ASP A 25 -14.25 8.79 -0.14
CA ASP A 25 -14.16 10.24 0.02
C ASP A 25 -13.72 10.61 1.46
N ILE A 26 -14.29 9.93 2.46
CA ILE A 26 -13.87 10.08 3.86
C ILE A 26 -12.42 9.65 4.02
N GLU A 27 -12.02 8.49 3.47
CA GLU A 27 -10.64 7.99 3.51
C GLU A 27 -9.66 8.98 2.89
N ALA A 28 -9.98 9.55 1.72
CA ALA A 28 -9.14 10.51 1.03
C ALA A 28 -8.93 11.79 1.86
N THR A 29 -10.00 12.30 2.47
CA THR A 29 -9.95 13.47 3.35
C THR A 29 -9.08 13.22 4.58
N VAL A 30 -9.33 12.12 5.29
CA VAL A 30 -8.57 11.75 6.50
C VAL A 30 -7.10 11.50 6.15
N ARG A 31 -6.81 10.83 5.02
CA ARG A 31 -5.45 10.57 4.54
C ARG A 31 -4.69 11.87 4.28
N ALA A 32 -5.31 12.84 3.58
CA ALA A 32 -4.68 14.13 3.31
C ALA A 32 -4.33 14.87 4.60
N GLN A 33 -5.26 14.94 5.55
CA GLN A 33 -5.03 15.57 6.85
C GLN A 33 -3.95 14.85 7.66
N ALA A 34 -3.92 13.52 7.66
CA ALA A 34 -2.92 12.72 8.36
C ALA A 34 -1.52 12.91 7.78
N LEU A 35 -1.38 12.96 6.45
CA LEU A 35 -0.10 13.23 5.78
C LEU A 35 0.43 14.62 6.15
N THR A 36 -0.41 15.66 6.05
CA THR A 36 -0.03 17.03 6.43
C THR A 36 0.45 17.10 7.89
N GLN A 37 -0.21 16.40 8.82
CA GLN A 37 0.25 16.35 10.21
C GLN A 37 1.60 15.65 10.36
N CYS A 38 1.82 14.56 9.61
CA CYS A 38 3.10 13.83 9.66
C CYS A 38 4.24 14.66 9.08
N GLU A 39 4.01 15.36 7.97
CA GLU A 39 4.98 16.28 7.36
C GLU A 39 5.36 17.40 8.32
N ALA A 40 4.39 17.99 8.98
CA ALA A 40 4.62 19.05 9.98
C ALA A 40 5.43 18.58 11.20
N ARG A 41 5.37 17.27 11.56
CA ARG A 41 6.16 16.68 12.65
C ARG A 41 7.56 16.24 12.22
N GLY A 42 7.86 16.24 10.93
CA GLY A 42 9.14 15.80 10.36
C GLY A 42 9.15 14.34 9.93
N SER A 43 10.07 14.05 9.00
CA SER A 43 10.16 12.75 8.31
C SER A 43 11.03 11.69 9.03
N ASP A 44 11.74 12.04 10.10
CA ASP A 44 12.87 11.23 10.59
C ASP A 44 12.59 10.42 11.86
N GLY A 45 11.35 10.47 12.38
CA GLY A 45 10.99 9.77 13.61
C GLY A 45 10.68 8.27 13.41
N PRO A 46 10.72 7.46 14.47
CA PRO A 46 10.47 6.02 14.45
C PRO A 46 8.99 5.65 14.22
N LEU A 47 8.09 6.63 14.26
CA LEU A 47 6.65 6.47 14.17
C LEU A 47 6.03 7.62 13.36
N ALA A 48 5.24 7.29 12.37
CA ALA A 48 4.33 8.23 11.72
C ALA A 48 2.97 8.17 12.41
N TRP A 49 2.44 9.32 12.87
CA TRP A 49 1.13 9.30 13.50
C TRP A 49 0.34 10.59 13.26
N ALA A 50 -0.97 10.44 13.30
CA ALA A 50 -1.89 11.55 13.20
C ALA A 50 -3.15 11.30 14.06
N ALA A 51 -3.73 12.38 14.56
CA ALA A 51 -4.99 12.33 15.29
C ALA A 51 -5.90 13.47 14.83
N GLY A 52 -7.20 13.21 14.77
CA GLY A 52 -8.16 14.24 14.37
C GLY A 52 -9.57 13.99 14.85
N PRO A 53 -10.33 15.08 15.10
CA PRO A 53 -11.70 15.00 15.52
C PRO A 53 -12.59 14.45 14.38
N GLY A 54 -13.55 13.61 14.73
CA GLY A 54 -14.54 13.10 13.81
C GLY A 54 -14.00 12.08 12.77
N TRP A 55 -12.75 11.65 12.86
CA TRP A 55 -12.23 10.59 11.97
C TRP A 55 -12.87 9.26 12.30
N HIS A 56 -13.65 8.77 11.36
CA HIS A 56 -14.47 7.59 11.57
C HIS A 56 -13.63 6.32 11.86
N PRO A 57 -13.90 5.54 12.93
CA PRO A 57 -13.14 4.35 13.28
C PRO A 57 -13.01 3.32 12.16
N GLY A 58 -13.97 3.26 11.23
CA GLY A 58 -13.95 2.37 10.07
C GLY A 58 -12.89 2.71 9.02
N VAL A 59 -12.34 3.94 9.00
CA VAL A 59 -11.34 4.35 8.02
C VAL A 59 -9.95 4.52 8.60
N VAL A 60 -9.78 4.76 9.92
CA VAL A 60 -8.46 5.01 10.52
C VAL A 60 -7.47 3.87 10.29
N GLY A 61 -7.94 2.62 10.23
CA GLY A 61 -7.10 1.46 9.95
C GLY A 61 -6.60 1.39 8.51
N ILE A 62 -7.40 1.87 7.56
CA ILE A 62 -7.04 1.96 6.14
C ILE A 62 -6.04 3.11 5.97
N VAL A 63 -6.33 4.25 6.59
CA VAL A 63 -5.44 5.43 6.54
C VAL A 63 -4.10 5.12 7.19
N ALA A 64 -4.05 4.38 8.31
CA ALA A 64 -2.80 3.94 8.94
C ALA A 64 -1.97 3.06 7.98
N ALA A 65 -2.61 2.20 7.18
CA ALA A 65 -1.91 1.41 6.17
C ALA A 65 -1.32 2.32 5.08
N ARG A 66 -2.08 3.28 4.57
CA ARG A 66 -1.61 4.25 3.56
C ARG A 66 -0.51 5.16 4.09
N LEU A 67 -0.62 5.59 5.34
CA LEU A 67 0.42 6.40 5.99
C LEU A 67 1.73 5.60 6.13
N LYS A 68 1.63 4.34 6.56
CA LYS A 68 2.77 3.42 6.61
C LYS A 68 3.42 3.22 5.22
N GLU A 69 2.63 3.05 4.17
CA GLU A 69 3.12 2.91 2.80
C GLU A 69 3.84 4.17 2.30
N ALA A 70 3.28 5.35 2.60
CA ALA A 70 3.87 6.63 2.19
C ALA A 70 5.14 6.99 2.96
N THR A 71 5.23 6.60 4.24
CA THR A 71 6.34 6.99 5.11
C THR A 71 7.38 5.88 5.31
N HIS A 72 7.09 4.65 4.90
CA HIS A 72 7.90 3.45 5.16
C HIS A 72 8.23 3.21 6.64
N ARG A 73 7.36 3.70 7.55
CA ARG A 73 7.52 3.61 9.01
C ARG A 73 6.27 3.00 9.65
N PRO A 74 6.37 2.43 10.86
CA PRO A 74 5.17 2.15 11.65
C PRO A 74 4.28 3.38 11.71
N ALA A 75 2.97 3.18 11.53
CA ALA A 75 2.02 4.29 11.49
C ALA A 75 0.82 4.05 12.40
N VAL A 76 0.35 5.12 13.07
CA VAL A 76 -0.84 5.12 13.92
C VAL A 76 -1.75 6.27 13.53
N VAL A 77 -3.04 5.99 13.33
CA VAL A 77 -4.06 7.01 13.05
C VAL A 77 -5.16 6.89 14.09
N ILE A 78 -5.55 8.03 14.67
CA ILE A 78 -6.45 8.11 15.82
C ILE A 78 -7.62 9.04 15.46
N GLY A 79 -8.84 8.53 15.50
CA GLY A 79 -10.04 9.35 15.46
C GLY A 79 -10.47 9.71 16.89
N VAL A 80 -10.73 10.99 17.13
CA VAL A 80 -11.12 11.52 18.43
C VAL A 80 -12.60 11.88 18.43
N GLU A 81 -13.33 11.38 19.42
CA GLU A 81 -14.72 11.67 19.67
C GLU A 81 -14.98 11.70 21.19
N ASP A 82 -15.65 12.71 21.68
CA ASP A 82 -16.01 12.89 23.11
C ASP A 82 -14.81 12.74 24.07
N GLY A 83 -13.65 13.32 23.71
CA GLY A 83 -12.43 13.27 24.53
C GLY A 83 -11.73 11.89 24.53
N ILE A 84 -12.17 10.95 23.70
CA ILE A 84 -11.59 9.61 23.59
C ILE A 84 -11.08 9.39 22.16
N GLY A 85 -9.81 9.02 22.07
CA GLY A 85 -9.17 8.61 20.83
C GLY A 85 -9.30 7.09 20.62
N LYS A 86 -9.82 6.68 19.46
CA LYS A 86 -9.78 5.29 18.98
C LYS A 86 -8.82 5.20 17.81
N GLY A 87 -7.74 4.45 17.96
CA GLY A 87 -6.66 4.38 16.99
C GLY A 87 -6.42 3.00 16.42
N SER A 88 -5.88 2.99 15.23
CA SER A 88 -5.38 1.79 14.56
C SER A 88 -3.94 2.01 14.12
N GLY A 89 -3.10 1.02 14.38
CA GLY A 89 -1.70 1.02 13.97
C GLY A 89 -1.39 -0.04 12.93
N ARG A 90 -0.42 0.25 12.08
CA ARG A 90 0.16 -0.66 11.10
C ARG A 90 1.67 -0.59 11.18
N SER A 91 2.32 -1.75 11.17
CA SER A 91 3.76 -1.84 11.25
C SER A 91 4.41 -2.19 9.92
N VAL A 92 5.72 -2.06 9.88
CA VAL A 92 6.60 -2.49 8.79
C VAL A 92 7.30 -3.80 9.17
N SER A 93 7.86 -4.48 8.18
CA SER A 93 8.60 -5.72 8.41
C SER A 93 9.76 -5.50 9.40
N GLY A 94 9.93 -6.41 10.34
CA GLY A 94 10.98 -6.35 11.35
C GLY A 94 10.61 -5.60 12.64
N ILE A 95 9.56 -4.79 12.66
CA ILE A 95 9.13 -4.00 13.82
C ILE A 95 7.84 -4.57 14.43
N ASP A 96 7.88 -4.94 15.70
CA ASP A 96 6.70 -5.38 16.45
C ASP A 96 5.98 -4.16 17.05
N LEU A 97 4.73 -3.96 16.63
CA LEU A 97 3.86 -2.90 17.13
C LEU A 97 3.00 -3.37 18.31
N GLY A 98 2.65 -4.64 18.35
CA GLY A 98 1.72 -5.18 19.34
C GLY A 98 2.24 -5.12 20.76
N ALA A 99 3.49 -5.56 20.98
CA ALA A 99 4.11 -5.56 22.32
C ALA A 99 4.27 -4.14 22.89
N PRO A 100 4.77 -3.12 22.16
CA PRO A 100 4.75 -1.73 22.60
C PRO A 100 3.37 -1.20 22.98
N ILE A 101 2.34 -1.47 22.18
CA ILE A 101 0.96 -1.02 22.49
C ILE A 101 0.44 -1.66 23.79
N GLN A 102 0.69 -2.95 24.01
CA GLN A 102 0.34 -3.62 25.27
C GLN A 102 1.09 -2.99 26.45
N ARG A 103 2.35 -2.65 26.26
CA ARG A 103 3.16 -1.99 27.29
C ARG A 103 2.63 -0.61 27.65
N LEU A 104 2.22 0.20 26.67
CA LEU A 104 1.59 1.50 26.91
C LEU A 104 0.30 1.36 27.74
N ALA A 105 -0.49 0.33 27.50
CA ALA A 105 -1.68 0.05 28.29
C ALA A 105 -1.31 -0.32 29.75
N ALA A 106 -0.27 -1.12 29.94
CA ALA A 106 0.24 -1.46 31.27
C ALA A 106 0.87 -0.25 32.01
N GLU A 107 1.49 0.69 31.28
CA GLU A 107 2.02 1.96 31.81
C GLU A 107 0.90 3.00 32.10
N GLY A 108 -0.38 2.72 31.81
CA GLY A 108 -1.52 3.61 32.01
C GLY A 108 -1.60 4.80 31.05
N LEU A 109 -0.86 4.76 29.96
CA LEU A 109 -0.91 5.74 28.88
C LEU A 109 -2.07 5.49 27.92
N LEU A 110 -2.56 4.26 27.82
CA LEU A 110 -3.74 3.89 27.06
C LEU A 110 -4.85 3.40 28.00
N ILE A 111 -6.08 3.67 27.66
CA ILE A 111 -7.26 3.08 28.30
C ILE A 111 -7.33 1.59 27.96
N LYS A 112 -7.06 1.26 26.68
CA LYS A 112 -7.05 -0.11 26.16
C LYS A 112 -6.11 -0.17 24.95
N GLY A 113 -5.37 -1.27 24.82
CA GLY A 113 -4.52 -1.48 23.66
C GLY A 113 -4.16 -2.95 23.48
N GLY A 114 -3.94 -3.35 22.24
CA GLY A 114 -3.51 -4.72 21.90
C GLY A 114 -3.42 -4.93 20.41
N GLY A 115 -2.87 -6.07 20.04
CA GLY A 115 -2.68 -6.44 18.63
C GLY A 115 -1.57 -7.45 18.46
N HIS A 116 -1.09 -7.51 17.24
CA HIS A 116 -0.01 -8.39 16.78
C HIS A 116 1.13 -7.55 16.20
N LYS A 117 2.22 -8.19 15.81
CA LYS A 117 3.40 -7.51 15.28
C LYS A 117 3.08 -6.47 14.20
N MET A 118 2.22 -6.80 13.24
CA MET A 118 1.95 -5.97 12.07
C MET A 118 0.76 -5.02 12.20
N ALA A 119 -0.11 -5.22 13.19
CA ALA A 119 -1.31 -4.40 13.37
C ALA A 119 -1.75 -4.37 14.82
N ALA A 120 -2.13 -3.20 15.30
CA ALA A 120 -2.61 -3.02 16.66
C ALA A 120 -3.76 -2.00 16.71
N GLY A 121 -4.61 -2.12 17.75
CA GLY A 121 -5.65 -1.17 18.07
C GLY A 121 -5.39 -0.54 19.43
N LEU A 122 -5.83 0.69 19.60
CA LEU A 122 -5.70 1.40 20.87
C LEU A 122 -6.91 2.30 21.16
N THR A 123 -7.12 2.54 22.43
CA THR A 123 -8.02 3.56 22.97
C THR A 123 -7.24 4.41 23.97
N VAL A 124 -7.30 5.72 23.83
CA VAL A 124 -6.49 6.68 24.59
C VAL A 124 -7.35 7.89 24.96
N ALA A 125 -7.14 8.48 26.12
CA ALA A 125 -7.73 9.78 26.44
C ALA A 125 -7.08 10.86 25.56
N GLU A 126 -7.85 11.82 25.08
CA GLU A 126 -7.38 12.84 24.15
C GLU A 126 -6.17 13.61 24.68
N ASP A 127 -6.18 13.98 25.96
CA ASP A 127 -5.09 14.66 26.67
C ASP A 127 -3.81 13.83 26.81
N LYS A 128 -3.88 12.52 26.57
CA LYS A 128 -2.73 11.59 26.66
C LYS A 128 -2.19 11.17 25.29
N ILE A 129 -2.78 11.61 24.18
CA ILE A 129 -2.37 11.15 22.83
C ILE A 129 -0.88 11.43 22.59
N ASP A 130 -0.43 12.67 22.81
CA ASP A 130 0.96 13.04 22.56
C ASP A 130 1.94 12.24 23.44
N ALA A 131 1.64 12.08 24.72
CA ALA A 131 2.48 11.31 25.62
C ALA A 131 2.55 9.84 25.22
N ALA A 132 1.41 9.24 24.85
CA ALA A 132 1.35 7.86 24.37
C ALA A 132 2.12 7.67 23.06
N MET A 133 1.99 8.58 22.09
CA MET A 133 2.68 8.47 20.81
C MET A 133 4.18 8.71 20.93
N ASN A 134 4.63 9.66 21.77
CA ASN A 134 6.03 9.86 22.07
C ASN A 134 6.65 8.59 22.71
N ARG A 135 5.94 8.02 23.70
CA ARG A 135 6.38 6.80 24.35
C ARG A 135 6.42 5.61 23.40
N LEU A 136 5.42 5.50 22.51
CA LEU A 136 5.42 4.49 21.48
C LEU A 136 6.63 4.64 20.55
N GLY A 137 6.93 5.86 20.11
CA GLY A 137 8.10 6.17 19.30
C GLY A 137 9.41 5.70 19.97
N GLU A 138 9.61 6.00 21.25
CA GLU A 138 10.79 5.51 21.99
C GLU A 138 10.92 3.98 21.99
N LEU A 139 9.79 3.28 22.15
CA LEU A 139 9.80 1.81 22.17
C LEU A 139 10.07 1.22 20.78
N LEU A 140 9.60 1.86 19.73
CA LEU A 140 9.86 1.46 18.35
C LEU A 140 11.29 1.80 17.91
N ALA A 141 11.84 2.94 18.33
CA ALA A 141 13.25 3.29 18.10
C ALA A 141 14.21 2.23 18.66
N ARG A 142 13.90 1.68 19.83
CA ARG A 142 14.68 0.57 20.41
C ARG A 142 14.68 -0.71 19.60
N GLN A 143 13.74 -0.84 18.65
CA GLN A 143 13.68 -1.94 17.68
C GLN A 143 14.35 -1.58 16.35
N GLY A 144 14.93 -0.37 16.23
CA GLY A 144 15.56 0.13 15.00
C GLY A 144 14.58 0.77 14.02
N ALA A 145 13.39 1.20 14.45
CA ALA A 145 12.42 1.82 13.56
C ALA A 145 12.85 3.20 13.02
N ASP A 146 13.80 3.84 13.69
CA ASP A 146 14.43 5.11 13.28
C ASP A 146 15.57 4.93 12.28
N THR A 147 16.05 3.71 12.10
CA THR A 147 17.14 3.37 11.17
C THR A 147 16.65 2.62 9.92
N LEU A 148 15.35 2.50 9.75
CA LEU A 148 14.76 1.85 8.60
C LEU A 148 15.04 2.68 7.35
N GLY A 149 15.84 2.11 6.44
CA GLY A 149 16.01 2.62 5.08
C GLY A 149 14.88 2.16 4.15
N PRO A 150 14.95 2.53 2.86
CA PRO A 150 14.09 1.97 1.83
C PRO A 150 14.14 0.45 1.91
N SER A 151 12.97 -0.18 1.86
CA SER A 151 12.92 -1.65 1.92
C SER A 151 13.31 -2.22 0.56
N ASP A 152 14.25 -3.16 0.56
CA ASP A 152 14.63 -3.89 -0.64
C ASP A 152 13.42 -4.64 -1.22
N LEU A 153 13.20 -4.50 -2.52
CA LEU A 153 12.23 -5.32 -3.22
C LEU A 153 12.88 -6.68 -3.56
N ARG A 154 12.41 -7.75 -2.94
CA ARG A 154 12.90 -9.10 -3.26
C ARG A 154 12.38 -9.54 -4.62
N LEU A 155 13.30 -9.96 -5.47
CA LEU A 155 13.04 -10.49 -6.80
C LEU A 155 13.34 -11.99 -6.83
N ASP A 156 12.50 -12.73 -7.55
CA ASP A 156 12.67 -14.18 -7.73
C ASP A 156 13.49 -14.51 -8.98
N GLY A 157 13.61 -13.54 -9.90
CA GLY A 157 14.45 -13.68 -11.08
C GLY A 157 14.46 -12.46 -11.98
N MET A 158 15.34 -12.51 -12.98
CA MET A 158 15.37 -11.52 -14.08
C MET A 158 14.88 -12.18 -15.36
N LEU A 159 14.14 -11.45 -16.16
CA LEU A 159 13.63 -11.90 -17.44
C LEU A 159 13.98 -10.90 -18.54
N MET A 160 14.17 -11.44 -19.74
CA MET A 160 14.12 -10.66 -20.97
C MET A 160 12.66 -10.64 -21.48
N PRO A 161 12.23 -9.61 -22.22
CA PRO A 161 10.88 -9.53 -22.74
C PRO A 161 10.45 -10.77 -23.55
N ASP A 162 11.34 -11.38 -24.29
CA ASP A 162 11.08 -12.58 -25.10
C ASP A 162 10.75 -13.82 -24.26
N ALA A 163 11.24 -13.88 -23.03
CA ALA A 163 10.98 -14.98 -22.12
C ALA A 163 9.64 -14.89 -21.38
N ALA A 164 9.03 -13.71 -21.37
CA ALA A 164 7.75 -13.48 -20.68
C ALA A 164 6.58 -13.93 -21.57
N SER A 165 6.31 -15.21 -21.59
CA SER A 165 5.25 -15.84 -22.39
C SER A 165 4.03 -16.25 -21.57
N VAL A 166 2.90 -16.48 -22.26
CA VAL A 166 1.66 -16.98 -21.62
C VAL A 166 1.92 -18.35 -20.99
N GLU A 167 2.70 -19.20 -21.65
CA GLU A 167 3.07 -20.52 -21.18
C GLU A 167 3.88 -20.44 -19.88
N LEU A 168 4.81 -19.49 -19.77
CA LEU A 168 5.56 -19.25 -18.52
C LEU A 168 4.61 -18.88 -17.37
N VAL A 169 3.67 -17.95 -17.59
CA VAL A 169 2.73 -17.56 -16.54
C VAL A 169 1.84 -18.73 -16.13
N GLN A 170 1.36 -19.52 -17.09
CA GLN A 170 0.59 -20.74 -16.79
C GLN A 170 1.39 -21.77 -15.99
N GLN A 171 2.67 -21.96 -16.28
CA GLN A 171 3.55 -22.81 -15.50
C GLN A 171 3.74 -22.29 -14.07
N ILE A 172 3.93 -20.99 -13.90
CA ILE A 172 4.00 -20.35 -12.58
C ILE A 172 2.71 -20.60 -11.80
N ASP A 173 1.55 -20.43 -12.43
CA ASP A 173 0.25 -20.61 -11.80
C ASP A 173 0.03 -22.05 -11.29
N THR A 174 0.68 -23.07 -11.89
CA THR A 174 0.62 -24.44 -11.38
C THR A 174 1.29 -24.61 -10.00
N ALA A 175 2.20 -23.72 -9.62
CA ALA A 175 2.80 -23.69 -8.29
C ALA A 175 1.92 -22.98 -7.23
N GLY A 176 0.80 -22.40 -7.67
CA GLY A 176 -0.17 -21.75 -6.80
C GLY A 176 -1.08 -22.72 -6.04
N PRO A 177 -2.10 -22.20 -5.33
CA PRO A 177 -2.53 -20.80 -5.33
C PRO A 177 -1.59 -19.88 -4.55
N PHE A 178 -1.32 -18.69 -5.10
CA PHE A 178 -0.56 -17.66 -4.43
C PHE A 178 -1.44 -16.80 -3.52
N GLY A 179 -0.87 -16.30 -2.43
CA GLY A 179 -1.59 -15.48 -1.45
C GLY A 179 -0.67 -14.92 -0.36
N ALA A 180 -1.23 -14.62 0.80
CA ALA A 180 -0.51 -13.98 1.90
C ALA A 180 0.68 -14.80 2.44
N GLY A 181 0.58 -16.14 2.43
CA GLY A 181 1.63 -17.05 2.92
C GLY A 181 2.59 -17.54 1.83
N ALA A 182 2.24 -17.36 0.55
CA ALA A 182 3.02 -17.78 -0.61
C ALA A 182 2.86 -16.74 -1.72
N SER A 183 3.71 -15.73 -1.73
CA SER A 183 3.62 -14.64 -2.72
C SER A 183 3.88 -15.16 -4.14
N ALA A 184 3.13 -14.65 -5.12
CA ALA A 184 3.47 -14.88 -6.52
C ALA A 184 4.87 -14.30 -6.82
N PRO A 185 5.66 -14.95 -7.70
CA PRO A 185 7.02 -14.52 -7.98
C PRO A 185 7.06 -13.15 -8.64
N ARG A 186 8.11 -12.39 -8.29
CA ARG A 186 8.43 -11.08 -8.85
C ARG A 186 9.62 -11.19 -9.78
N TYR A 187 9.49 -10.57 -10.93
CA TYR A 187 10.55 -10.55 -11.94
C TYR A 187 11.01 -9.12 -12.19
N ALA A 188 12.29 -8.98 -12.49
CA ALA A 188 12.86 -7.74 -13.00
C ALA A 188 13.14 -7.83 -14.49
N PHE A 189 12.93 -6.71 -15.18
CA PHE A 189 13.33 -6.46 -16.55
C PHE A 189 14.36 -5.32 -16.53
N SER A 190 15.61 -5.62 -16.89
CA SER A 190 16.71 -4.69 -16.76
C SER A 190 16.87 -3.80 -17.98
N ALA A 191 17.07 -2.50 -17.77
CA ALA A 191 17.38 -1.51 -18.79
C ALA A 191 16.35 -1.46 -19.95
N MET A 192 15.09 -1.41 -19.61
CA MET A 192 13.96 -1.35 -20.56
C MET A 192 13.61 0.09 -20.92
N ARG A 193 13.23 0.30 -22.19
CA ARG A 193 12.67 1.55 -22.65
C ARG A 193 11.14 1.51 -22.54
N ILE A 194 10.55 2.59 -22.06
CA ILE A 194 9.11 2.80 -22.16
C ILE A 194 8.81 3.28 -23.58
N LEU A 195 8.08 2.47 -24.33
CA LEU A 195 7.77 2.74 -25.74
C LEU A 195 6.48 3.52 -25.90
N HIS A 196 5.55 3.31 -24.98
CA HIS A 196 4.27 4.01 -24.91
C HIS A 196 3.81 4.05 -23.46
N ALA A 197 3.25 5.18 -23.03
CA ALA A 197 2.68 5.38 -21.72
C ALA A 197 1.38 6.17 -21.83
N LYS A 198 0.34 5.72 -21.12
CA LYS A 198 -0.97 6.39 -21.09
C LYS A 198 -1.58 6.30 -19.70
N ARG A 199 -2.01 7.43 -19.18
CA ARG A 199 -2.81 7.49 -17.95
C ARG A 199 -4.19 6.86 -18.20
N VAL A 200 -4.64 5.96 -17.33
CA VAL A 200 -5.93 5.28 -17.37
C VAL A 200 -6.63 5.41 -16.02
N GLY A 201 -7.93 5.68 -16.05
CA GLY A 201 -8.63 6.07 -14.83
C GLY A 201 -8.05 7.35 -14.23
N GLU A 202 -8.16 7.48 -12.92
CA GLU A 202 -7.68 8.68 -12.22
C GLU A 202 -6.17 8.64 -11.97
N ASN A 203 -5.62 7.49 -11.53
CA ASN A 203 -4.25 7.41 -11.00
C ASN A 203 -3.42 6.23 -11.52
N HIS A 204 -3.87 5.52 -12.57
CA HIS A 204 -3.15 4.36 -13.07
C HIS A 204 -2.39 4.69 -14.35
N LEU A 205 -1.27 4.01 -14.58
CA LEU A 205 -0.50 4.10 -15.82
C LEU A 205 -0.55 2.76 -16.56
N LYS A 206 -1.05 2.77 -17.80
CA LYS A 206 -0.84 1.69 -18.75
C LYS A 206 0.34 2.05 -19.64
N PHE A 207 1.27 1.13 -19.83
CA PHE A 207 2.47 1.36 -20.64
C PHE A 207 2.86 0.11 -21.42
N THR A 208 3.71 0.29 -22.40
CA THR A 208 4.35 -0.79 -23.15
C THR A 208 5.85 -0.57 -23.05
N PHE A 209 6.60 -1.60 -22.76
CA PHE A 209 8.05 -1.55 -22.62
C PHE A 209 8.74 -2.66 -23.41
N GLY A 210 10.02 -2.49 -23.66
CA GLY A 210 10.84 -3.45 -24.36
C GLY A 210 12.20 -2.91 -24.76
N THR A 211 12.91 -3.66 -25.61
CA THR A 211 14.15 -3.23 -26.24
C THR A 211 13.89 -2.72 -27.66
N LEU A 212 14.78 -1.88 -28.19
CA LEU A 212 14.66 -1.41 -29.58
C LEU A 212 14.77 -2.60 -30.55
N GLY A 213 13.70 -2.83 -31.31
CA GLY A 213 13.63 -3.94 -32.28
C GLY A 213 13.34 -5.32 -31.69
N GLY A 214 13.21 -5.45 -30.36
CA GLY A 214 12.89 -6.70 -29.66
C GLY A 214 11.41 -6.85 -29.30
N ALA A 215 11.13 -7.87 -28.48
CA ALA A 215 9.80 -8.12 -27.94
C ALA A 215 9.32 -6.97 -27.07
N ARG A 216 8.02 -6.82 -27.04
CA ARG A 216 7.31 -5.79 -26.29
C ARG A 216 6.33 -6.42 -25.32
N ILE A 217 6.26 -5.87 -24.14
CA ILE A 217 5.33 -6.32 -23.09
C ILE A 217 4.49 -5.13 -22.65
N ASP A 218 3.19 -5.36 -22.46
CA ASP A 218 2.32 -4.39 -21.84
C ASP A 218 2.53 -4.40 -20.32
N GLY A 219 2.40 -3.22 -19.70
CA GLY A 219 2.47 -3.03 -18.28
C GLY A 219 1.30 -2.23 -17.73
N ILE A 220 0.98 -2.45 -16.47
CA ILE A 220 0.03 -1.66 -15.70
C ILE A 220 0.65 -1.32 -14.34
N ALA A 221 0.63 -0.05 -13.98
CA ALA A 221 1.01 0.44 -12.66
C ALA A 221 -0.20 1.08 -11.99
N PHE A 222 -0.74 0.40 -10.99
CA PHE A 222 -1.88 0.90 -10.24
C PHE A 222 -1.45 1.98 -9.26
N GLY A 223 -2.18 3.10 -9.20
CA GLY A 223 -1.87 4.21 -8.31
C GLY A 223 -0.55 4.95 -8.64
N ALA A 224 0.02 4.76 -9.83
CA ALA A 224 1.32 5.31 -10.21
C ALA A 224 1.37 6.85 -10.14
N PHE A 225 0.25 7.52 -10.38
CA PHE A 225 0.16 8.99 -10.27
C PHE A 225 -0.15 9.50 -8.86
N GLU A 226 -0.20 8.62 -7.85
CA GLU A 226 -0.23 9.01 -6.44
C GLU A 226 1.18 9.27 -5.88
N ASN A 227 2.23 8.97 -6.67
CA ASN A 227 3.64 9.15 -6.33
C ASN A 227 4.46 9.54 -7.58
N ALA A 228 5.78 9.58 -7.46
CA ALA A 228 6.68 9.96 -8.55
C ALA A 228 6.78 8.94 -9.69
N LEU A 229 6.32 7.70 -9.50
CA LEU A 229 6.48 6.61 -10.46
C LEU A 229 5.75 6.88 -11.79
N GLY A 230 4.50 7.33 -11.72
CA GLY A 230 3.70 7.63 -12.91
C GLY A 230 4.29 8.76 -13.76
N PRO A 231 4.59 9.93 -13.19
CA PRO A 231 5.28 11.01 -13.90
C PRO A 231 6.60 10.57 -14.52
N ALA A 232 7.45 9.83 -13.78
CA ALA A 232 8.75 9.38 -14.27
C ALA A 232 8.63 8.42 -15.48
N LEU A 233 7.72 7.44 -15.41
CA LEU A 233 7.53 6.48 -16.50
C LEU A 233 6.73 7.06 -17.69
N ALA A 234 5.98 8.13 -17.48
CA ALA A 234 5.23 8.81 -18.54
C ALA A 234 6.06 9.88 -19.29
N ASP A 235 7.25 10.20 -18.79
CA ASP A 235 8.15 11.16 -19.42
C ASP A 235 8.75 10.54 -20.71
N PRO A 236 8.48 11.10 -21.89
CA PRO A 236 9.01 10.58 -23.15
C PRO A 236 10.54 10.71 -23.28
N ASP A 237 11.14 11.63 -22.55
CA ASP A 237 12.58 11.87 -22.52
C ASP A 237 13.31 11.08 -21.43
N ALA A 238 12.56 10.31 -20.63
CA ALA A 238 13.13 9.43 -19.63
C ALA A 238 14.03 8.37 -20.31
N GLY A 239 15.12 8.04 -19.65
CA GLY A 239 16.09 7.06 -20.13
C GLY A 239 15.57 5.62 -20.08
N LEU A 240 16.44 4.71 -19.71
CA LEU A 240 16.08 3.31 -19.48
C LEU A 240 15.70 3.11 -18.01
N PHE A 241 14.85 2.12 -17.78
CA PHE A 241 14.40 1.74 -16.45
C PHE A 241 14.65 0.26 -16.17
N HIS A 242 14.99 -0.05 -14.94
CA HIS A 242 14.76 -1.37 -14.37
C HIS A 242 13.32 -1.43 -13.90
N LEU A 243 12.57 -2.40 -14.39
CA LEU A 243 11.14 -2.57 -14.05
C LEU A 243 10.97 -3.84 -13.22
N ALA A 244 10.25 -3.78 -12.12
CA ALA A 244 10.02 -4.92 -11.24
C ALA A 244 8.54 -5.11 -10.95
N GLY A 245 8.06 -6.37 -11.01
CA GLY A 245 6.66 -6.68 -10.76
C GLY A 245 6.31 -8.14 -11.04
N ARG A 246 5.03 -8.41 -11.15
CA ARG A 246 4.48 -9.74 -11.39
C ARG A 246 3.93 -9.85 -12.78
N LEU A 247 4.07 -11.05 -13.36
CA LEU A 247 3.46 -11.35 -14.65
C LEU A 247 2.03 -11.84 -14.45
N GLU A 248 1.12 -11.33 -15.26
CA GLU A 248 -0.29 -11.70 -15.27
C GLU A 248 -0.73 -11.96 -16.72
N ILE A 249 -1.71 -12.85 -16.92
CA ILE A 249 -2.34 -13.04 -18.22
C ILE A 249 -3.49 -12.03 -18.34
N ASN A 250 -3.40 -11.14 -19.31
CA ASN A 250 -4.46 -10.23 -19.67
C ASN A 250 -5.22 -10.78 -20.89
N THR A 251 -6.53 -11.02 -20.74
CA THR A 251 -7.38 -11.47 -21.86
C THR A 251 -8.30 -10.35 -22.31
N PHE A 252 -8.10 -9.90 -23.52
CA PHE A 252 -8.92 -8.87 -24.14
C PHE A 252 -9.43 -9.30 -25.52
N ARG A 253 -10.74 -9.27 -25.73
CA ARG A 253 -11.40 -9.69 -26.97
C ARG A 253 -10.97 -11.10 -27.45
N GLY A 254 -10.84 -12.04 -26.52
CA GLY A 254 -10.47 -13.42 -26.83
C GLY A 254 -8.99 -13.66 -27.11
N ARG A 255 -8.14 -12.63 -27.00
CA ARG A 255 -6.68 -12.76 -27.12
C ARG A 255 -6.04 -12.65 -25.73
N SER A 256 -5.20 -13.62 -25.39
CA SER A 256 -4.42 -13.61 -24.16
C SER A 256 -3.01 -13.10 -24.45
N SER A 257 -2.52 -12.20 -23.61
CA SER A 257 -1.16 -11.67 -23.65
C SER A 257 -0.60 -11.56 -22.24
N VAL A 258 0.72 -11.56 -22.10
CA VAL A 258 1.36 -11.29 -20.81
C VAL A 258 1.36 -9.80 -20.55
N GLN A 259 1.06 -9.44 -19.32
CA GLN A 259 1.14 -8.08 -18.82
C GLN A 259 1.98 -8.06 -17.54
N LEU A 260 2.87 -7.08 -17.41
CA LEU A 260 3.58 -6.80 -16.16
C LEU A 260 2.68 -5.93 -15.26
N ARG A 261 2.30 -6.45 -14.11
CA ARG A 261 1.80 -5.64 -13.02
C ARG A 261 2.99 -5.05 -12.28
N LEU A 262 3.29 -3.80 -12.61
CA LEU A 262 4.45 -3.11 -12.06
C LEU A 262 4.25 -2.84 -10.55
N GLU A 263 5.27 -3.13 -9.77
CA GLU A 263 5.33 -2.82 -8.34
C GLU A 263 6.36 -1.72 -8.06
N ASP A 264 7.48 -1.68 -8.82
CA ASP A 264 8.51 -0.67 -8.65
C ASP A 264 9.32 -0.47 -9.94
N ALA A 265 9.98 0.68 -10.06
CA ALA A 265 10.93 0.97 -11.13
C ALA A 265 12.04 1.89 -10.65
N ALA A 266 13.23 1.71 -11.20
CA ALA A 266 14.39 2.56 -10.99
C ALA A 266 15.06 2.94 -12.32
N PRO A 267 15.66 4.14 -12.45
CA PRO A 267 16.53 4.45 -13.59
C PRO A 267 17.64 3.39 -13.74
N ALA A 268 17.99 3.05 -14.99
CA ALA A 268 19.01 2.03 -15.29
C ALA A 268 20.41 2.66 -15.45
#